data_18162df3e164e0db2ff01fa7b13b257c
#
_entry.id   18162df3e164e0db2ff01fa7b13b257c
#
_cell.length_a   1.000
_cell.length_b   1.000
_cell.length_c   1.000
_cell.angle_alpha   90.00
_cell.angle_beta   90.00
_cell.angle_gamma   90.00
#
_symmetry.space_group_name_H-M   'P 1'
#
loop_
_entity.id
_entity.type
_entity.pdbx_description
1 polymer ?
#
loop_
_entity_poly.entity_id
_entity_poly.type
_entity_poly.pdbx_seq_one_letter_code
_entity_poly.pdbx_strand_id
1 'polypeptide(L)'
;MSKILLIEDEEGIRRVLKKILLEEDQYHDIHEATDGKSAITMFGEGHWDLVFCDIKMPYVDGIEVLEHMMSVNAEVPVIMISGHGDINTAVDCLKKGAFDYLPKPPDLNRLLSTVRHALDHKHLVQEVKTLKKKVSKKYTMIGESAVMDELRDMIEKVAPSEARVLITGPNGSGKELVAHQIHEHSERSKSPMIEVNCAAIPAELIESELFGHKKGAFTGAQKDRKGKFELAHSGTLFLDEIGDMSLSAQAKVLRALQEHKITPVGGERSVKVDVRVLAATNKDLQNEIAEGRFREDLYHRLSVILIEVPGLNDRKDDIPLLASHFLQQVATDYGVKKRDINADALKALQDYNWTGNIREFRNVIERLHILSGDPITKSSVIKFARK
;
A
#
# COMPACT_ATOMS: atom_id res chain seq x y z
N MET A 1 25.03 -3.48 8.07
CA MET A 1 25.86 -2.61 8.90
C MET A 1 24.92 -1.61 9.55
N SER A 2 24.68 -1.74 10.87
CA SER A 2 23.71 -0.91 11.59
C SER A 2 24.42 0.27 12.23
N LYS A 3 23.88 1.48 12.03
CA LYS A 3 24.46 2.71 12.56
C LYS A 3 23.83 3.05 13.91
N ILE A 4 24.62 3.01 14.97
CA ILE A 4 24.18 3.16 16.36
C ILE A 4 24.73 4.46 16.95
N LEU A 5 23.87 5.30 17.53
CA LEU A 5 24.27 6.47 18.31
C LEU A 5 24.24 6.11 19.80
N LEU A 6 25.38 6.18 20.45
CA LEU A 6 25.55 5.92 21.89
C LEU A 6 25.76 7.24 22.61
N ILE A 7 24.81 7.62 23.46
CA ILE A 7 24.79 8.89 24.21
C ILE A 7 24.97 8.58 25.69
N GLU A 8 26.13 8.91 26.22
CA GLU A 8 26.55 8.61 27.58
C GLU A 8 27.68 9.56 27.99
N ASP A 9 27.56 10.25 29.09
CA ASP A 9 28.58 11.20 29.57
C ASP A 9 29.75 10.46 30.27
N GLU A 10 29.50 9.36 30.94
CA GLU A 10 30.54 8.55 31.62
C GLU A 10 31.37 7.72 30.63
N GLU A 11 32.66 8.13 30.47
CA GLU A 11 33.56 7.45 29.53
C GLU A 11 33.70 5.92 29.79
N GLY A 12 33.74 5.53 31.08
CA GLY A 12 33.86 4.12 31.47
C GLY A 12 32.67 3.28 31.00
N ILE A 13 31.45 3.78 31.18
CA ILE A 13 30.23 3.10 30.78
C ILE A 13 30.13 3.06 29.25
N ARG A 14 30.40 4.19 28.60
CA ARG A 14 30.39 4.32 27.14
C ARG A 14 31.34 3.31 26.46
N ARG A 15 32.56 3.13 26.98
CA ARG A 15 33.52 2.13 26.48
C ARG A 15 33.02 0.71 26.64
N VAL A 16 32.41 0.37 27.79
CA VAL A 16 31.88 -0.97 28.05
C VAL A 16 30.72 -1.27 27.11
N LEU A 17 29.73 -0.37 26.97
CA LEU A 17 28.61 -0.53 26.07
C LEU A 17 29.06 -0.68 24.61
N LYS A 18 29.99 0.17 24.16
CA LYS A 18 30.58 0.04 22.82
C LYS A 18 31.23 -1.32 22.59
N LYS A 19 32.03 -1.78 23.55
CA LYS A 19 32.68 -3.11 23.46
C LYS A 19 31.65 -4.22 23.35
N ILE A 20 30.62 -4.24 24.19
CA ILE A 20 29.55 -5.25 24.16
C ILE A 20 28.84 -5.26 22.81
N LEU A 21 28.49 -4.09 22.28
CA LEU A 21 27.80 -3.98 21.00
C LEU A 21 28.67 -4.47 19.82
N LEU A 22 29.97 -4.21 19.85
CA LEU A 22 30.92 -4.67 18.82
C LEU A 22 31.23 -6.15 18.93
N GLU A 23 31.16 -6.75 20.13
CA GLU A 23 31.29 -8.19 20.33
C GLU A 23 30.08 -8.98 19.82
N GLU A 24 28.88 -8.37 19.87
CA GLU A 24 27.67 -8.98 19.31
C GLU A 24 27.68 -8.98 17.77
N ASP A 25 28.00 -7.86 17.15
CA ASP A 25 28.16 -7.73 15.70
C ASP A 25 29.27 -6.71 15.37
N GLN A 26 30.40 -7.20 14.87
CA GLN A 26 31.54 -6.39 14.47
C GLN A 26 31.23 -5.40 13.31
N TYR A 27 30.09 -5.56 12.64
CA TYR A 27 29.64 -4.67 11.58
C TYR A 27 28.78 -3.48 12.07
N HIS A 28 28.59 -3.32 13.39
CA HIS A 28 27.96 -2.12 13.93
C HIS A 28 28.90 -0.91 13.76
N ASP A 29 28.33 0.19 13.23
CA ASP A 29 28.98 1.50 13.14
C ASP A 29 28.52 2.36 14.33
N ILE A 30 29.37 2.47 15.37
CA ILE A 30 29.00 3.09 16.64
C ILE A 30 29.60 4.51 16.72
N HIS A 31 28.71 5.48 16.78
CA HIS A 31 29.05 6.88 17.04
C HIS A 31 28.72 7.26 18.47
N GLU A 32 29.57 8.07 19.07
CA GLU A 32 29.48 8.42 20.48
C GLU A 32 29.17 9.92 20.66
N ALA A 33 28.20 10.23 21.52
CA ALA A 33 27.93 11.57 22.01
C ALA A 33 28.15 11.61 23.53
N THR A 34 28.75 12.66 24.04
CA THR A 34 29.12 12.80 25.46
C THR A 34 28.15 13.67 26.25
N ASP A 35 27.19 14.29 25.59
CA ASP A 35 26.18 15.16 26.19
C ASP A 35 24.93 15.23 25.27
N GLY A 36 23.83 15.74 25.85
CA GLY A 36 22.55 15.81 25.12
C GLY A 36 22.55 16.81 23.96
N LYS A 37 23.36 17.89 24.01
CA LYS A 37 23.41 18.89 22.94
C LYS A 37 24.14 18.34 21.71
N SER A 38 25.27 17.66 21.90
CA SER A 38 25.99 17.00 20.82
C SER A 38 25.16 15.87 20.21
N ALA A 39 24.42 15.13 21.05
CA ALA A 39 23.50 14.08 20.60
C ALA A 39 22.40 14.60 19.68
N ILE A 40 21.73 15.68 20.03
CA ILE A 40 20.70 16.33 19.21
C ILE A 40 21.26 16.76 17.84
N THR A 41 22.45 17.38 17.83
CA THR A 41 23.10 17.80 16.58
C THR A 41 23.43 16.60 15.70
N MET A 42 24.08 15.58 16.27
CA MET A 42 24.44 14.36 15.53
C MET A 42 23.21 13.60 15.00
N PHE A 43 22.12 13.58 15.78
CA PHE A 43 20.88 12.92 15.36
C PHE A 43 20.25 13.61 14.15
N GLY A 44 20.25 14.94 14.11
CA GLY A 44 19.71 15.72 12.99
C GLY A 44 20.52 15.61 11.69
N GLU A 45 21.83 15.39 11.78
CA GLU A 45 22.74 15.31 10.63
C GLU A 45 22.92 13.88 10.09
N GLY A 46 22.52 12.85 10.86
CA GLY A 46 22.79 11.45 10.55
C GLY A 46 21.54 10.61 10.29
N HIS A 47 21.77 9.43 9.70
CA HIS A 47 20.78 8.34 9.65
C HIS A 47 21.17 7.29 10.68
N TRP A 48 20.26 6.99 11.60
CA TRP A 48 20.54 6.09 12.72
C TRP A 48 19.60 4.90 12.69
N ASP A 49 20.12 3.73 13.05
CA ASP A 49 19.34 2.51 13.13
C ASP A 49 18.89 2.22 14.56
N LEU A 50 19.65 2.70 15.55
CA LEU A 50 19.37 2.56 16.97
C LEU A 50 20.04 3.70 17.73
N VAL A 51 19.40 4.15 18.82
CA VAL A 51 19.98 5.10 19.77
C VAL A 51 19.97 4.49 21.16
N PHE A 52 21.10 4.59 21.85
CA PHE A 52 21.18 4.44 23.29
C PHE A 52 21.31 5.81 23.93
N CYS A 53 20.52 6.10 24.94
CA CYS A 53 20.54 7.40 25.60
C CYS A 53 20.51 7.23 27.12
N ASP A 54 21.56 7.72 27.78
CA ASP A 54 21.52 7.89 29.24
C ASP A 54 20.51 8.97 29.61
N ILE A 55 19.81 8.77 30.73
CA ILE A 55 18.84 9.75 31.23
C ILE A 55 19.56 10.92 31.90
N LYS A 56 20.53 10.63 32.76
CA LYS A 56 21.22 11.67 33.56
C LYS A 56 22.48 12.15 32.88
N MET A 57 22.36 13.26 32.15
CA MET A 57 23.49 13.91 31.51
C MET A 57 23.55 15.39 31.86
N PRO A 58 24.72 16.02 31.80
CA PRO A 58 24.84 17.45 32.00
C PRO A 58 24.18 18.27 30.88
N TYR A 59 23.67 19.45 31.21
CA TYR A 59 23.06 20.47 30.32
C TYR A 59 21.68 20.12 29.77
N VAL A 60 21.54 19.03 29.02
CA VAL A 60 20.28 18.55 28.46
C VAL A 60 20.12 17.09 28.90
N ASP A 61 19.04 16.79 29.61
CA ASP A 61 18.81 15.43 30.10
C ASP A 61 18.32 14.50 28.98
N GLY A 62 18.46 13.19 29.21
CA GLY A 62 18.12 12.19 28.20
C GLY A 62 16.64 12.14 27.86
N ILE A 63 15.75 12.62 28.73
CA ILE A 63 14.31 12.67 28.45
C ILE A 63 14.01 13.80 27.45
N GLU A 64 14.64 14.96 27.59
CA GLU A 64 14.53 16.05 26.62
C GLU A 64 15.12 15.65 25.26
N VAL A 65 16.24 14.91 25.26
CA VAL A 65 16.85 14.33 24.05
C VAL A 65 15.87 13.36 23.36
N LEU A 66 15.22 12.46 24.12
CA LEU A 66 14.20 11.53 23.60
C LEU A 66 13.05 12.28 22.94
N GLU A 67 12.48 13.27 23.62
CA GLU A 67 11.36 14.07 23.08
C GLU A 67 11.73 14.76 21.77
N HIS A 68 12.94 15.32 21.72
CA HIS A 68 13.45 15.93 20.49
C HIS A 68 13.58 14.88 19.37
N MET A 69 14.20 13.74 19.65
CA MET A 69 14.38 12.66 18.66
C MET A 69 13.05 12.13 18.14
N MET A 70 12.06 11.95 19.01
CA MET A 70 10.71 11.54 18.62
C MET A 70 10.01 12.58 17.74
N SER A 71 10.26 13.87 17.98
CA SER A 71 9.69 14.95 17.14
C SER A 71 10.32 15.00 15.74
N VAL A 72 11.61 14.65 15.61
CA VAL A 72 12.35 14.67 14.34
C VAL A 72 12.13 13.37 13.55
N ASN A 73 12.26 12.22 14.21
CA ASN A 73 12.10 10.91 13.57
C ASN A 73 11.72 9.81 14.58
N ALA A 74 10.43 9.62 14.79
CA ALA A 74 9.89 8.61 15.69
C ALA A 74 10.10 7.13 15.23
N GLU A 75 10.67 6.90 14.04
CA GLU A 75 10.92 5.54 13.54
C GLU A 75 12.26 4.97 14.00
N VAL A 76 13.14 5.81 14.56
CA VAL A 76 14.40 5.35 15.12
C VAL A 76 14.15 4.87 16.54
N PRO A 77 14.38 3.58 16.85
CA PRO A 77 14.22 3.08 18.22
C PRO A 77 15.25 3.72 19.14
N VAL A 78 14.78 4.25 20.28
CA VAL A 78 15.61 4.82 21.33
C VAL A 78 15.51 3.95 22.57
N ILE A 79 16.63 3.39 23.04
CA ILE A 79 16.73 2.62 24.28
C ILE A 79 17.30 3.56 25.34
N MET A 80 16.51 3.78 26.40
CA MET A 80 16.94 4.60 27.54
C MET A 80 17.73 3.77 28.54
N ILE A 81 18.81 4.35 29.09
CA ILE A 81 19.64 3.72 30.12
C ILE A 81 19.64 4.61 31.36
N SER A 82 19.54 4.04 32.57
CA SER A 82 19.56 4.82 33.79
C SER A 82 20.19 4.10 34.97
N GLY A 83 20.97 4.85 35.77
CA GLY A 83 21.57 4.38 37.03
C GLY A 83 20.60 4.30 38.21
N HIS A 84 19.40 4.87 38.09
CA HIS A 84 18.35 4.79 39.13
C HIS A 84 17.16 4.03 38.57
N GLY A 85 16.89 2.87 39.14
CA GLY A 85 15.80 1.97 38.72
C GLY A 85 14.40 2.45 39.16
N ASP A 86 14.06 3.75 38.97
CA ASP A 86 12.73 4.25 39.25
C ASP A 86 11.75 3.82 38.17
N ILE A 87 10.74 3.03 38.61
CA ILE A 87 9.67 2.50 37.75
C ILE A 87 8.90 3.65 37.09
N ASN A 88 8.70 4.78 37.79
CA ASN A 88 7.95 5.93 37.27
C ASN A 88 8.69 6.56 36.09
N THR A 89 10.01 6.73 36.20
CA THR A 89 10.86 7.25 35.10
C THR A 89 10.84 6.30 33.89
N ALA A 90 10.90 4.99 34.10
CA ALA A 90 10.82 4.01 33.03
C ALA A 90 9.48 4.11 32.28
N VAL A 91 8.36 4.17 33.01
CA VAL A 91 7.02 4.33 32.45
C VAL A 91 6.87 5.64 31.69
N ASP A 92 7.45 6.73 32.18
CA ASP A 92 7.42 8.04 31.52
C ASP A 92 8.19 8.02 30.21
N CYS A 93 9.41 7.45 30.18
CA CYS A 93 10.19 7.28 28.95
C CYS A 93 9.42 6.48 27.89
N LEU A 94 8.80 5.35 28.27
CA LEU A 94 8.01 4.52 27.35
C LEU A 94 6.80 5.29 26.80
N LYS A 95 6.09 6.09 27.64
CA LYS A 95 4.97 6.94 27.20
C LYS A 95 5.42 8.03 26.23
N LYS A 96 6.65 8.51 26.36
CA LYS A 96 7.25 9.53 25.48
C LYS A 96 7.83 8.93 24.19
N GLY A 97 7.74 7.62 24.00
CA GLY A 97 8.10 6.94 22.74
C GLY A 97 9.44 6.19 22.77
N ALA A 98 10.07 6.02 23.95
CA ALA A 98 11.22 5.14 24.05
C ALA A 98 10.84 3.70 23.65
N PHE A 99 11.74 3.01 22.96
CA PHE A 99 11.54 1.61 22.57
C PHE A 99 11.65 0.68 23.78
N ASP A 100 12.62 0.88 24.63
CA ASP A 100 12.81 0.14 25.90
C ASP A 100 13.61 0.99 26.90
N TYR A 101 13.66 0.49 28.13
CA TYR A 101 14.40 1.07 29.24
C TYR A 101 15.25 0.02 29.94
N LEU A 102 16.54 0.31 30.14
CA LEU A 102 17.52 -0.59 30.77
C LEU A 102 18.14 0.07 32.02
N PRO A 103 18.14 -0.61 33.18
CA PRO A 103 18.88 -0.12 34.36
C PRO A 103 20.39 -0.30 34.19
N LYS A 104 21.19 0.59 34.78
CA LYS A 104 22.65 0.44 34.91
C LYS A 104 23.00 -0.34 36.21
N PRO A 105 23.95 -1.28 36.18
CA PRO A 105 24.54 -1.87 34.97
C PRO A 105 23.55 -2.77 34.26
N PRO A 106 23.44 -2.71 32.92
CA PRO A 106 22.51 -3.54 32.18
C PRO A 106 22.94 -5.02 32.23
N ASP A 107 21.95 -5.91 32.41
CA ASP A 107 22.17 -7.34 32.18
C ASP A 107 22.52 -7.58 30.71
N LEU A 108 23.60 -8.32 30.46
CA LEU A 108 24.12 -8.53 29.11
C LEU A 108 23.11 -9.18 28.18
N ASN A 109 22.42 -10.23 28.65
CA ASN A 109 21.45 -10.94 27.81
C ASN A 109 20.24 -10.05 27.47
N ARG A 110 19.79 -9.26 28.46
CA ARG A 110 18.71 -8.30 28.27
C ARG A 110 19.10 -7.18 27.29
N LEU A 111 20.31 -6.63 27.44
CA LEU A 111 20.84 -5.60 26.54
C LEU A 111 20.85 -6.12 25.09
N LEU A 112 21.48 -7.28 24.85
CA LEU A 112 21.61 -7.85 23.51
C LEU A 112 20.27 -8.25 22.90
N SER A 113 19.36 -8.82 23.70
CA SER A 113 18.00 -9.12 23.21
C SER A 113 17.21 -7.87 22.84
N THR A 114 17.31 -6.79 23.62
CA THR A 114 16.67 -5.51 23.33
C THR A 114 17.23 -4.88 22.06
N VAL A 115 18.56 -4.94 21.85
CA VAL A 115 19.21 -4.46 20.62
C VAL A 115 18.67 -5.18 19.39
N ARG A 116 18.65 -6.51 19.42
CA ARG A 116 18.13 -7.32 18.30
C ARG A 116 16.68 -6.96 18.00
N HIS A 117 15.81 -6.93 19.01
CA HIS A 117 14.39 -6.57 18.82
C HIS A 117 14.22 -5.16 18.26
N ALA A 118 15.03 -4.19 18.70
CA ALA A 118 14.97 -2.81 18.21
C ALA A 118 15.38 -2.71 16.73
N LEU A 119 16.47 -3.39 16.35
CA LEU A 119 16.96 -3.42 14.97
C LEU A 119 16.00 -4.18 14.04
N ASP A 120 15.46 -5.33 14.48
CA ASP A 120 14.46 -6.10 13.75
C ASP A 120 13.19 -5.28 13.53
N HIS A 121 12.70 -4.59 14.57
CA HIS A 121 11.55 -3.71 14.47
C HIS A 121 11.78 -2.62 13.41
N LYS A 122 12.93 -1.94 13.46
CA LYS A 122 13.26 -0.91 12.48
C LYS A 122 13.34 -1.47 11.06
N HIS A 123 13.98 -2.63 10.87
CA HIS A 123 14.07 -3.28 9.57
C HIS A 123 12.68 -3.61 9.01
N LEU A 124 11.79 -4.18 9.82
CA LEU A 124 10.40 -4.45 9.43
C LEU A 124 9.63 -3.19 9.05
N VAL A 125 9.77 -2.10 9.82
CA VAL A 125 9.15 -0.79 9.49
C VAL A 125 9.64 -0.27 8.14
N GLN A 126 10.96 -0.34 7.88
CA GLN A 126 11.55 0.07 6.60
C GLN A 126 11.11 -0.82 5.44
N GLU A 127 11.03 -2.13 5.64
CA GLU A 127 10.56 -3.08 4.64
C GLU A 127 9.10 -2.80 4.26
N VAL A 128 8.22 -2.65 5.26
CA VAL A 128 6.82 -2.25 5.06
C VAL A 128 6.71 -0.94 4.30
N LYS A 129 7.53 0.06 4.63
CA LYS A 129 7.56 1.36 3.96
C LYS A 129 8.01 1.23 2.49
N THR A 130 9.02 0.40 2.25
CA THR A 130 9.52 0.13 0.90
C THR A 130 8.49 -0.63 0.05
N LEU A 131 7.83 -1.63 0.63
CA LEU A 131 6.76 -2.37 -0.02
C LEU A 131 5.57 -1.45 -0.33
N LYS A 132 5.15 -0.62 0.63
CA LYS A 132 4.09 0.39 0.41
C LYS A 132 4.44 1.36 -0.72
N LYS A 133 5.69 1.88 -0.76
CA LYS A 133 6.14 2.75 -1.87
C LYS A 133 6.14 2.04 -3.23
N LYS A 134 6.50 0.75 -3.28
CA LYS A 134 6.44 -0.04 -4.52
C LYS A 134 4.99 -0.24 -4.98
N VAL A 135 4.08 -0.53 -4.05
CA VAL A 135 2.65 -0.69 -4.34
C VAL A 135 2.05 0.64 -4.80
N SER A 136 2.27 1.73 -4.09
CA SER A 136 1.77 3.08 -4.44
C SER A 136 2.26 3.53 -5.83
N LYS A 137 3.53 3.29 -6.18
CA LYS A 137 4.04 3.57 -7.54
C LYS A 137 3.32 2.77 -8.63
N LYS A 138 2.87 1.56 -8.33
CA LYS A 138 2.11 0.73 -9.28
C LYS A 138 0.76 1.35 -9.63
N TYR A 139 0.16 2.09 -8.70
CA TYR A 139 -1.19 2.67 -8.83
C TYR A 139 -1.18 4.18 -9.08
N THR A 140 -0.08 4.74 -9.59
CA THR A 140 -0.02 6.15 -9.99
C THR A 140 -0.86 6.41 -11.24
N MET A 141 -1.78 7.37 -11.20
CA MET A 141 -2.59 7.79 -12.33
C MET A 141 -1.81 8.74 -13.23
N ILE A 142 -1.56 8.32 -14.48
CA ILE A 142 -0.84 9.09 -15.49
C ILE A 142 -1.84 9.73 -16.48
N GLY A 143 -1.68 11.02 -16.76
CA GLY A 143 -2.50 11.81 -17.66
C GLY A 143 -2.64 13.25 -17.15
N GLU A 144 -2.72 14.23 -18.04
CA GLU A 144 -2.85 15.67 -17.77
C GLU A 144 -4.02 16.27 -18.56
N SER A 145 -4.84 15.43 -19.19
CA SER A 145 -6.04 15.88 -19.90
C SER A 145 -7.12 16.35 -18.91
N ALA A 146 -7.98 17.29 -19.33
CA ALA A 146 -9.05 17.85 -18.51
C ALA A 146 -9.96 16.77 -17.91
N VAL A 147 -10.29 15.73 -18.68
CA VAL A 147 -11.10 14.59 -18.20
C VAL A 147 -10.40 13.80 -17.09
N MET A 148 -9.06 13.75 -17.08
CA MET A 148 -8.29 13.11 -16.00
C MET A 148 -8.21 14.00 -14.76
N ASP A 149 -8.19 15.31 -14.92
CA ASP A 149 -8.23 16.24 -13.79
C ASP A 149 -9.61 16.20 -13.12
N GLU A 150 -10.70 16.20 -13.90
CA GLU A 150 -12.06 16.01 -13.37
C GLU A 150 -12.20 14.67 -12.60
N LEU A 151 -11.59 13.61 -13.11
CA LEU A 151 -11.58 12.31 -12.45
C LEU A 151 -10.80 12.35 -11.11
N ARG A 152 -9.64 13.03 -11.05
CA ARG A 152 -8.89 13.22 -9.80
C ARG A 152 -9.67 14.03 -8.78
N ASP A 153 -10.27 15.14 -9.20
CA ASP A 153 -11.12 15.98 -8.34
C ASP A 153 -12.28 15.17 -7.75
N MET A 154 -12.90 14.30 -8.55
CA MET A 154 -13.96 13.41 -8.08
C MET A 154 -13.43 12.42 -7.04
N ILE A 155 -12.28 11.80 -7.29
CA ILE A 155 -11.62 10.87 -6.35
C ILE A 155 -11.32 11.58 -5.03
N GLU A 156 -10.73 12.77 -5.06
CA GLU A 156 -10.37 13.53 -3.85
C GLU A 156 -11.61 13.90 -3.01
N LYS A 157 -12.71 14.26 -3.64
CA LYS A 157 -13.97 14.56 -2.94
C LYS A 157 -14.63 13.34 -2.33
N VAL A 158 -14.52 12.18 -2.99
CA VAL A 158 -15.21 10.95 -2.61
C VAL A 158 -14.39 10.12 -1.59
N ALA A 159 -13.07 10.16 -1.69
CA ALA A 159 -12.18 9.32 -0.89
C ALA A 159 -12.39 9.44 0.63
N PRO A 160 -12.52 10.66 1.23
CA PRO A 160 -12.73 10.80 2.68
C PRO A 160 -14.09 10.28 3.17
N SER A 161 -15.06 10.08 2.27
CA SER A 161 -16.39 9.62 2.65
C SER A 161 -16.45 8.10 2.81
N GLU A 162 -17.46 7.61 3.56
CA GLU A 162 -17.79 6.17 3.65
C GLU A 162 -18.76 5.72 2.53
N ALA A 163 -19.03 6.58 1.56
CA ALA A 163 -19.95 6.27 0.47
C ALA A 163 -19.43 5.10 -0.38
N ARG A 164 -20.37 4.28 -0.81
CA ARG A 164 -20.11 3.24 -1.82
C ARG A 164 -19.95 3.89 -3.17
N VAL A 165 -19.01 3.37 -3.96
CA VAL A 165 -18.69 3.89 -5.29
C VAL A 165 -18.83 2.78 -6.31
N LEU A 166 -19.56 3.06 -7.36
CA LEU A 166 -19.60 2.24 -8.56
C LEU A 166 -18.72 2.90 -9.64
N ILE A 167 -17.69 2.17 -10.08
CA ILE A 167 -16.72 2.63 -11.07
C ILE A 167 -17.06 1.95 -12.39
N THR A 168 -17.42 2.74 -13.40
CA THR A 168 -17.74 2.24 -14.74
C THR A 168 -16.67 2.67 -15.75
N GLY A 169 -16.60 1.97 -16.87
CA GLY A 169 -15.71 2.32 -17.96
C GLY A 169 -15.23 1.11 -18.75
N PRO A 170 -14.68 1.31 -19.95
CA PRO A 170 -14.28 0.22 -20.83
C PRO A 170 -13.15 -0.64 -20.24
N ASN A 171 -12.98 -1.85 -20.78
CA ASN A 171 -11.92 -2.75 -20.35
C ASN A 171 -10.54 -2.13 -20.57
N GLY A 172 -9.67 -2.26 -19.54
CA GLY A 172 -8.30 -1.72 -19.61
C GLY A 172 -8.18 -0.21 -19.47
N SER A 173 -9.25 0.51 -19.09
CA SER A 173 -9.23 1.98 -18.88
C SER A 173 -8.54 2.41 -17.58
N GLY A 174 -8.44 1.50 -16.57
CA GLY A 174 -7.83 1.78 -15.28
C GLY A 174 -8.79 1.86 -14.09
N LYS A 175 -9.95 1.21 -14.13
CA LYS A 175 -10.95 1.16 -13.03
C LYS A 175 -10.33 0.70 -11.69
N GLU A 176 -9.47 -0.31 -11.72
CA GLU A 176 -8.71 -0.79 -10.55
C GLU A 176 -7.86 0.33 -9.94
N LEU A 177 -7.20 1.13 -10.80
CA LEU A 177 -6.38 2.24 -10.36
C LEU A 177 -7.19 3.30 -9.60
N VAL A 178 -8.39 3.61 -10.10
CA VAL A 178 -9.33 4.54 -9.43
C VAL A 178 -9.74 4.00 -8.07
N ALA A 179 -10.05 2.70 -7.95
CA ALA A 179 -10.41 2.09 -6.67
C ALA A 179 -9.26 2.18 -5.66
N HIS A 180 -8.01 1.94 -6.10
CA HIS A 180 -6.82 2.11 -5.26
C HIS A 180 -6.64 3.55 -4.81
N GLN A 181 -6.79 4.54 -5.71
CA GLN A 181 -6.65 5.94 -5.37
C GLN A 181 -7.73 6.39 -4.35
N ILE A 182 -8.97 5.92 -4.49
CA ILE A 182 -10.04 6.18 -3.51
C ILE A 182 -9.66 5.59 -2.13
N HIS A 183 -9.11 4.38 -2.09
CA HIS A 183 -8.69 3.76 -0.83
C HIS A 183 -7.49 4.49 -0.21
N GLU A 184 -6.46 4.81 -0.98
CA GLU A 184 -5.24 5.48 -0.51
C GLU A 184 -5.52 6.87 0.09
N HIS A 185 -6.49 7.62 -0.46
CA HIS A 185 -6.90 8.94 0.04
C HIS A 185 -8.04 8.89 1.07
N SER A 186 -8.47 7.69 1.50
CA SER A 186 -9.54 7.52 2.48
C SER A 186 -9.00 7.45 3.92
N GLU A 187 -9.90 7.61 4.89
CA GLU A 187 -9.58 7.37 6.31
C GLU A 187 -9.17 5.91 6.59
N ARG A 188 -9.54 4.97 5.68
CA ARG A 188 -9.20 3.54 5.75
C ARG A 188 -7.88 3.18 5.06
N SER A 189 -7.06 4.15 4.64
CA SER A 189 -5.80 3.93 3.91
C SER A 189 -4.75 3.09 4.66
N LYS A 190 -4.85 3.02 5.98
CA LYS A 190 -3.98 2.17 6.83
C LYS A 190 -4.53 0.76 7.04
N SER A 191 -5.78 0.53 6.67
CA SER A 191 -6.50 -0.75 6.80
C SER A 191 -6.38 -1.58 5.51
N PRO A 192 -6.72 -2.87 5.51
CA PRO A 192 -6.57 -3.70 4.31
C PRO A 192 -7.54 -3.26 3.19
N MET A 193 -7.04 -3.25 1.96
CA MET A 193 -7.85 -3.28 0.75
C MET A 193 -7.84 -4.71 0.20
N ILE A 194 -9.02 -5.33 0.14
CA ILE A 194 -9.19 -6.69 -0.38
C ILE A 194 -9.87 -6.61 -1.74
N GLU A 195 -9.23 -7.18 -2.74
CA GLU A 195 -9.70 -7.18 -4.12
C GLU A 195 -10.30 -8.54 -4.49
N VAL A 196 -11.39 -8.51 -5.23
CA VAL A 196 -12.06 -9.68 -5.76
C VAL A 196 -12.46 -9.41 -7.20
N ASN A 197 -11.86 -10.13 -8.14
CA ASN A 197 -12.31 -10.12 -9.53
C ASN A 197 -13.42 -11.18 -9.69
N CYS A 198 -14.67 -10.71 -9.83
CA CYS A 198 -15.85 -11.60 -9.89
C CYS A 198 -15.91 -12.46 -11.15
N ALA A 199 -15.32 -11.98 -12.26
CA ALA A 199 -15.25 -12.74 -13.51
C ALA A 199 -14.21 -13.88 -13.47
N ALA A 200 -13.19 -13.77 -12.60
CA ALA A 200 -12.13 -14.77 -12.51
C ALA A 200 -12.49 -15.96 -11.61
N ILE A 201 -13.60 -15.89 -10.86
CA ILE A 201 -14.02 -16.91 -9.90
C ILE A 201 -15.21 -17.68 -10.47
N PRO A 202 -15.17 -19.01 -10.55
CA PRO A 202 -16.32 -19.82 -10.95
C PRO A 202 -17.57 -19.48 -10.11
N ALA A 203 -18.74 -19.45 -10.75
CA ALA A 203 -20.00 -19.03 -10.12
C ALA A 203 -20.35 -19.84 -8.85
N GLU A 204 -19.96 -21.12 -8.82
CA GLU A 204 -20.20 -22.02 -7.68
C GLU A 204 -19.29 -21.69 -6.46
N LEU A 205 -18.15 -21.05 -6.70
CA LEU A 205 -17.16 -20.75 -5.68
C LEU A 205 -17.23 -19.31 -5.17
N ILE A 206 -17.86 -18.39 -5.91
CA ILE A 206 -17.89 -16.98 -5.60
C ILE A 206 -18.46 -16.68 -4.21
N GLU A 207 -19.51 -17.40 -3.81
CA GLU A 207 -20.11 -17.23 -2.49
C GLU A 207 -19.16 -17.67 -1.37
N SER A 208 -18.48 -18.81 -1.56
CA SER A 208 -17.48 -19.31 -0.61
C SER A 208 -16.28 -18.38 -0.50
N GLU A 209 -15.81 -17.80 -1.59
CA GLU A 209 -14.73 -16.80 -1.57
C GLU A 209 -15.14 -15.51 -0.87
N LEU A 210 -16.34 -14.97 -1.17
CA LEU A 210 -16.81 -13.73 -0.60
C LEU A 210 -17.17 -13.84 0.89
N PHE A 211 -17.91 -14.88 1.28
CA PHE A 211 -18.51 -15.00 2.61
C PHE A 211 -17.82 -16.04 3.51
N GLY A 212 -16.91 -16.85 2.95
CA GLY A 212 -16.27 -17.96 3.65
C GLY A 212 -17.17 -19.19 3.73
N HIS A 213 -16.64 -20.26 4.29
CA HIS A 213 -17.37 -21.51 4.46
C HIS A 213 -16.98 -22.24 5.73
N LYS A 214 -17.87 -23.08 6.23
CA LYS A 214 -17.62 -24.04 7.30
C LYS A 214 -17.19 -25.39 6.72
N LYS A 215 -16.42 -26.13 7.50
CA LYS A 215 -16.02 -27.50 7.16
C LYS A 215 -17.27 -28.34 6.85
N GLY A 216 -17.24 -29.05 5.71
CA GLY A 216 -18.36 -29.88 5.26
C GLY A 216 -19.47 -29.13 4.50
N ALA A 217 -19.36 -27.84 4.24
CA ALA A 217 -20.38 -27.06 3.54
C ALA A 217 -20.60 -27.48 2.08
N PHE A 218 -19.59 -28.05 1.45
CA PHE A 218 -19.63 -28.63 0.09
C PHE A 218 -18.52 -29.67 -0.08
N THR A 219 -18.57 -30.44 -1.17
CA THR A 219 -17.52 -31.41 -1.51
C THR A 219 -16.19 -30.71 -1.71
N GLY A 220 -15.22 -30.94 -0.80
CA GLY A 220 -13.92 -30.25 -0.78
C GLY A 220 -13.72 -29.23 0.36
N ALA A 221 -14.74 -28.90 1.12
CA ALA A 221 -14.63 -28.02 2.30
C ALA A 221 -13.99 -28.77 3.49
N GLN A 222 -12.69 -28.96 3.47
CA GLN A 222 -11.96 -29.74 4.50
C GLN A 222 -11.77 -28.99 5.82
N LYS A 223 -11.78 -27.65 5.82
CA LYS A 223 -11.58 -26.77 6.98
C LYS A 223 -12.45 -25.52 6.87
N ASP A 224 -12.65 -24.83 8.01
CA ASP A 224 -13.25 -23.50 8.00
C ASP A 224 -12.35 -22.50 7.26
N ARG A 225 -12.95 -21.62 6.45
CA ARG A 225 -12.23 -20.55 5.73
C ARG A 225 -12.99 -19.23 5.85
N LYS A 226 -12.26 -18.17 6.23
CA LYS A 226 -12.78 -16.81 6.25
C LYS A 226 -12.99 -16.28 4.84
N GLY A 227 -14.10 -15.57 4.62
CA GLY A 227 -14.40 -14.92 3.35
C GLY A 227 -13.73 -13.55 3.20
N LYS A 228 -13.75 -13.04 1.98
CA LYS A 228 -13.17 -11.73 1.64
C LYS A 228 -13.81 -10.57 2.40
N PHE A 229 -15.10 -10.61 2.68
CA PHE A 229 -15.77 -9.62 3.54
C PHE A 229 -15.20 -9.61 4.97
N GLU A 230 -14.90 -10.78 5.53
CA GLU A 230 -14.31 -10.85 6.87
C GLU A 230 -12.86 -10.37 6.86
N LEU A 231 -12.09 -10.70 5.81
CA LEU A 231 -10.71 -10.24 5.64
C LEU A 231 -10.61 -8.73 5.41
N ALA A 232 -11.64 -8.12 4.81
CA ALA A 232 -11.73 -6.68 4.57
C ALA A 232 -12.26 -5.89 5.80
N HIS A 233 -12.48 -6.55 6.95
CA HIS A 233 -13.00 -5.89 8.14
C HIS A 233 -12.18 -4.67 8.54
N SER A 234 -12.86 -3.56 8.85
CA SER A 234 -12.29 -2.21 9.10
C SER A 234 -11.58 -1.57 7.90
N GLY A 235 -11.61 -2.20 6.73
CA GLY A 235 -10.95 -1.74 5.51
C GLY A 235 -11.90 -1.55 4.34
N THR A 236 -11.40 -1.82 3.13
CA THR A 236 -12.12 -1.66 1.87
C THR A 236 -12.20 -2.99 1.12
N LEU A 237 -13.37 -3.33 0.60
CA LEU A 237 -13.56 -4.43 -0.32
C LEU A 237 -13.81 -3.87 -1.73
N PHE A 238 -12.96 -4.23 -2.67
CA PHE A 238 -13.12 -3.88 -4.08
C PHE A 238 -13.62 -5.09 -4.86
N LEU A 239 -14.80 -4.95 -5.46
CA LEU A 239 -15.47 -5.95 -6.30
C LEU A 239 -15.30 -5.56 -7.77
N ASP A 240 -14.29 -6.12 -8.42
CA ASP A 240 -14.07 -5.88 -9.85
C ASP A 240 -14.95 -6.79 -10.70
N GLU A 241 -15.42 -6.28 -11.83
CA GLU A 241 -16.37 -6.92 -12.77
C GLU A 241 -17.61 -7.46 -12.05
N ILE A 242 -18.24 -6.60 -11.22
CA ILE A 242 -19.44 -6.95 -10.44
C ILE A 242 -20.61 -7.42 -11.32
N GLY A 243 -20.68 -6.96 -12.57
CA GLY A 243 -21.68 -7.36 -13.55
C GLY A 243 -21.60 -8.83 -14.01
N ASP A 244 -20.53 -9.55 -13.66
CA ASP A 244 -20.34 -10.97 -13.95
C ASP A 244 -20.76 -11.90 -12.79
N MET A 245 -21.20 -11.30 -11.67
CA MET A 245 -21.61 -12.05 -10.48
C MET A 245 -22.94 -12.75 -10.69
N SER A 246 -23.06 -14.00 -10.20
CA SER A 246 -24.35 -14.74 -10.23
C SER A 246 -25.43 -14.05 -9.39
N LEU A 247 -26.69 -14.19 -9.77
CA LEU A 247 -27.84 -13.58 -9.06
C LEU A 247 -27.93 -14.01 -7.58
N SER A 248 -27.52 -15.24 -7.26
CA SER A 248 -27.49 -15.74 -5.88
C SER A 248 -26.42 -15.01 -5.05
N ALA A 249 -25.23 -14.82 -5.60
CA ALA A 249 -24.18 -14.05 -4.95
C ALA A 249 -24.55 -12.57 -4.82
N GLN A 250 -25.16 -11.96 -5.85
CA GLN A 250 -25.67 -10.58 -5.80
C GLN A 250 -26.65 -10.39 -4.64
N ALA A 251 -27.58 -11.35 -4.40
CA ALA A 251 -28.53 -11.27 -3.28
C ALA A 251 -27.82 -11.31 -1.90
N LYS A 252 -26.76 -12.10 -1.75
CA LYS A 252 -25.97 -12.17 -0.52
C LYS A 252 -25.12 -10.92 -0.32
N VAL A 253 -24.52 -10.36 -1.37
CA VAL A 253 -23.82 -9.07 -1.33
C VAL A 253 -24.78 -7.97 -0.89
N LEU A 254 -25.99 -7.90 -1.46
CA LEU A 254 -26.99 -6.92 -1.05
C LEU A 254 -27.30 -6.99 0.45
N ARG A 255 -27.51 -8.22 0.99
CA ARG A 255 -27.74 -8.41 2.43
C ARG A 255 -26.54 -7.94 3.26
N ALA A 256 -25.32 -8.28 2.85
CA ALA A 256 -24.10 -7.83 3.54
C ALA A 256 -23.99 -6.30 3.58
N LEU A 257 -24.37 -5.61 2.50
CA LEU A 257 -24.39 -4.15 2.42
C LEU A 257 -25.51 -3.50 3.26
N GLN A 258 -26.60 -4.20 3.51
CA GLN A 258 -27.75 -3.70 4.27
C GLN A 258 -27.59 -3.94 5.78
N GLU A 259 -27.18 -5.15 6.14
CA GLU A 259 -27.18 -5.63 7.52
C GLU A 259 -25.82 -5.47 8.22
N HIS A 260 -24.75 -5.16 7.45
CA HIS A 260 -23.36 -5.17 7.92
C HIS A 260 -22.97 -6.50 8.60
N LYS A 261 -23.53 -7.60 8.10
CA LYS A 261 -23.30 -8.96 8.56
C LYS A 261 -23.19 -9.91 7.39
N ILE A 262 -22.38 -10.94 7.56
CA ILE A 262 -22.25 -12.04 6.62
C ILE A 262 -22.51 -13.38 7.30
N THR A 263 -23.00 -14.37 6.56
CA THR A 263 -23.13 -15.74 7.05
C THR A 263 -22.29 -16.64 6.14
N PRO A 264 -21.28 -17.34 6.69
CA PRO A 264 -20.49 -18.31 5.92
C PRO A 264 -21.35 -19.40 5.31
N VAL A 265 -20.95 -19.93 4.15
CA VAL A 265 -21.65 -21.05 3.50
C VAL A 265 -21.61 -22.27 4.43
N GLY A 266 -22.78 -22.88 4.67
CA GLY A 266 -22.94 -23.98 5.63
C GLY A 266 -22.86 -23.56 7.12
N GLY A 267 -22.80 -22.26 7.41
CA GLY A 267 -22.82 -21.73 8.76
C GLY A 267 -24.19 -21.16 9.14
N GLU A 268 -24.53 -21.22 10.43
CA GLU A 268 -25.76 -20.64 11.00
C GLU A 268 -25.55 -19.27 11.63
N ARG A 269 -24.32 -19.00 12.08
CA ARG A 269 -23.99 -17.75 12.82
C ARG A 269 -23.53 -16.68 11.86
N SER A 270 -24.13 -15.50 11.95
CA SER A 270 -23.67 -14.31 11.24
C SER A 270 -22.48 -13.66 11.94
N VAL A 271 -21.58 -13.11 11.15
CA VAL A 271 -20.40 -12.34 11.58
C VAL A 271 -20.63 -10.88 11.20
N LYS A 272 -20.47 -9.96 12.15
CA LYS A 272 -20.54 -8.52 11.87
C LYS A 272 -19.27 -8.08 11.13
N VAL A 273 -19.46 -7.33 10.06
CA VAL A 273 -18.37 -6.77 9.25
C VAL A 273 -18.58 -5.27 9.06
N ASP A 274 -17.52 -4.51 9.20
CA ASP A 274 -17.46 -3.09 8.88
C ASP A 274 -16.53 -2.94 7.67
N VAL A 275 -17.11 -2.73 6.48
CA VAL A 275 -16.37 -2.74 5.21
C VAL A 275 -16.90 -1.64 4.31
N ARG A 276 -16.02 -0.76 3.82
CA ARG A 276 -16.34 0.13 2.71
C ARG A 276 -16.28 -0.66 1.42
N VAL A 277 -17.34 -0.60 0.60
CA VAL A 277 -17.40 -1.34 -0.66
C VAL A 277 -17.24 -0.41 -1.85
N LEU A 278 -16.28 -0.71 -2.71
CA LEU A 278 -16.10 -0.17 -4.05
C LEU A 278 -16.42 -1.28 -5.05
N ALA A 279 -17.12 -0.96 -6.12
CA ALA A 279 -17.43 -1.93 -7.18
C ALA A 279 -17.03 -1.37 -8.53
N ALA A 280 -16.60 -2.22 -9.46
CA ALA A 280 -16.29 -1.83 -10.82
C ALA A 280 -16.93 -2.77 -11.84
N THR A 281 -17.24 -2.24 -13.03
CA THR A 281 -17.74 -3.03 -14.16
C THR A 281 -17.49 -2.34 -15.49
N ASN A 282 -17.33 -3.11 -16.53
CA ASN A 282 -17.33 -2.62 -17.92
C ASN A 282 -18.70 -2.78 -18.60
N LYS A 283 -19.66 -3.45 -17.93
CA LYS A 283 -21.01 -3.68 -18.47
C LYS A 283 -21.93 -2.48 -18.23
N ASP A 284 -22.87 -2.29 -19.13
CA ASP A 284 -24.02 -1.45 -18.90
C ASP A 284 -25.01 -2.17 -17.96
N LEU A 285 -24.95 -1.83 -16.67
CA LEU A 285 -25.79 -2.47 -15.67
C LEU A 285 -27.28 -2.20 -15.86
N GLN A 286 -27.68 -1.10 -16.50
CA GLN A 286 -29.09 -0.82 -16.81
C GLN A 286 -29.61 -1.85 -17.83
N ASN A 287 -28.81 -2.17 -18.84
CA ASN A 287 -29.13 -3.22 -19.80
C ASN A 287 -29.12 -4.60 -19.14
N GLU A 288 -28.15 -4.90 -18.27
CA GLU A 288 -28.10 -6.15 -17.51
C GLU A 288 -29.33 -6.34 -16.59
N ILE A 289 -29.84 -5.24 -16.01
CA ILE A 289 -31.10 -5.24 -15.23
C ILE A 289 -32.30 -5.54 -16.12
N ALA A 290 -32.40 -4.88 -17.26
CA ALA A 290 -33.53 -5.10 -18.21
C ALA A 290 -33.56 -6.56 -18.71
N GLU A 291 -32.41 -7.20 -18.86
CA GLU A 291 -32.28 -8.60 -19.27
C GLU A 291 -32.32 -9.59 -18.09
N GLY A 292 -32.54 -9.13 -16.85
CA GLY A 292 -32.67 -9.97 -15.67
C GLY A 292 -31.37 -10.64 -15.21
N ARG A 293 -30.19 -10.17 -15.63
CA ARG A 293 -28.90 -10.69 -15.22
C ARG A 293 -28.28 -9.95 -14.04
N PHE A 294 -28.75 -8.73 -13.76
CA PHE A 294 -28.33 -7.96 -12.60
C PHE A 294 -29.55 -7.46 -11.81
N ARG A 295 -29.44 -7.44 -10.47
CA ARG A 295 -30.53 -7.01 -9.60
C ARG A 295 -30.56 -5.50 -9.48
N GLU A 296 -31.71 -4.91 -9.69
CA GLU A 296 -31.94 -3.45 -9.59
C GLU A 296 -31.71 -2.95 -8.16
N ASP A 297 -32.12 -3.71 -7.13
CA ASP A 297 -31.93 -3.34 -5.73
C ASP A 297 -30.46 -3.27 -5.32
N LEU A 298 -29.61 -4.19 -5.85
CA LEU A 298 -28.17 -4.14 -5.67
C LEU A 298 -27.55 -2.95 -6.40
N TYR A 299 -27.98 -2.65 -7.64
CA TYR A 299 -27.50 -1.49 -8.38
C TYR A 299 -27.71 -0.19 -7.59
N HIS A 300 -28.90 0.08 -7.11
CA HIS A 300 -29.20 1.28 -6.31
C HIS A 300 -28.42 1.30 -4.97
N ARG A 301 -28.07 0.15 -4.44
CA ARG A 301 -27.28 0.08 -3.21
C ARG A 301 -25.79 0.34 -3.45
N LEU A 302 -25.24 -0.02 -4.61
CA LEU A 302 -23.84 0.20 -4.99
C LEU A 302 -23.61 1.59 -5.58
N SER A 303 -24.53 2.10 -6.40
CA SER A 303 -24.38 3.35 -7.16
C SER A 303 -24.76 4.60 -6.36
N VAL A 304 -24.27 4.73 -5.12
CA VAL A 304 -24.42 5.96 -4.34
C VAL A 304 -23.64 7.09 -5.00
N ILE A 305 -22.42 6.77 -5.43
CA ILE A 305 -21.59 7.64 -6.27
C ILE A 305 -21.18 6.83 -7.49
N LEU A 306 -21.36 7.41 -8.66
CA LEU A 306 -20.94 6.84 -9.93
C LEU A 306 -19.71 7.58 -10.43
N ILE A 307 -18.63 6.85 -10.73
CA ILE A 307 -17.42 7.39 -11.34
C ILE A 307 -17.21 6.69 -12.68
N GLU A 308 -17.19 7.48 -13.75
CA GLU A 308 -16.89 6.96 -15.08
C GLU A 308 -15.42 7.19 -15.42
N VAL A 309 -14.73 6.10 -15.77
CA VAL A 309 -13.31 6.13 -16.16
C VAL A 309 -13.21 6.25 -17.68
N PRO A 310 -12.64 7.35 -18.21
CA PRO A 310 -12.57 7.58 -19.64
C PRO A 310 -11.68 6.53 -20.34
N GLY A 311 -12.08 6.14 -21.55
CA GLY A 311 -11.26 5.34 -22.43
C GLY A 311 -10.03 6.11 -22.92
N LEU A 312 -9.03 5.41 -23.46
CA LEU A 312 -7.83 6.06 -23.99
C LEU A 312 -8.15 6.91 -25.24
N ASN A 313 -9.17 6.55 -26.00
CA ASN A 313 -9.61 7.30 -27.15
C ASN A 313 -10.24 8.67 -26.82
N ASP A 314 -10.74 8.82 -25.58
CA ASP A 314 -11.34 10.06 -25.08
C ASP A 314 -10.29 11.03 -24.49
N ARG A 315 -9.03 10.55 -24.36
CA ARG A 315 -7.90 11.30 -23.80
C ARG A 315 -6.62 11.09 -24.62
N LYS A 316 -6.68 11.20 -25.92
CA LYS A 316 -5.55 10.98 -26.82
C LYS A 316 -4.37 11.92 -26.57
N ASP A 317 -4.62 13.07 -25.97
CA ASP A 317 -3.59 14.03 -25.57
C ASP A 317 -2.66 13.49 -24.49
N ASP A 318 -3.09 12.49 -23.70
CA ASP A 318 -2.25 11.83 -22.71
C ASP A 318 -1.30 10.77 -23.31
N ILE A 319 -1.49 10.38 -24.58
CA ILE A 319 -0.70 9.31 -25.23
C ILE A 319 0.80 9.58 -25.20
N PRO A 320 1.32 10.78 -25.49
CA PRO A 320 2.76 11.03 -25.41
C PRO A 320 3.34 10.83 -24.01
N LEU A 321 2.62 11.30 -22.99
CA LEU A 321 3.01 11.14 -21.59
C LEU A 321 3.00 9.66 -21.17
N LEU A 322 1.94 8.94 -21.52
CA LEU A 322 1.80 7.50 -21.28
C LEU A 322 2.90 6.69 -22.01
N ALA A 323 3.21 7.05 -23.24
CA ALA A 323 4.28 6.39 -24.00
C ALA A 323 5.65 6.56 -23.30
N SER A 324 5.98 7.78 -22.88
CA SER A 324 7.21 8.05 -22.14
C SER A 324 7.27 7.29 -20.83
N HIS A 325 6.15 7.24 -20.09
CA HIS A 325 6.05 6.51 -18.83
C HIS A 325 6.26 5.01 -19.02
N PHE A 326 5.55 4.37 -19.96
CA PHE A 326 5.67 2.93 -20.18
C PHE A 326 7.02 2.54 -20.78
N LEU A 327 7.62 3.35 -21.66
CA LEU A 327 8.98 3.11 -22.15
C LEU A 327 9.99 3.13 -20.98
N GLN A 328 9.84 4.06 -20.03
CA GLN A 328 10.70 4.11 -18.85
C GLN A 328 10.47 2.90 -17.93
N GLN A 329 9.22 2.49 -17.75
CA GLN A 329 8.88 1.33 -16.94
C GLN A 329 9.47 0.04 -17.54
N VAL A 330 9.26 -0.18 -18.85
CA VAL A 330 9.81 -1.33 -19.56
C VAL A 330 11.34 -1.35 -19.49
N ALA A 331 11.99 -0.21 -19.70
CA ALA A 331 13.45 -0.11 -19.59
C ALA A 331 13.96 -0.49 -18.17
N THR A 332 13.23 -0.08 -17.14
CA THR A 332 13.55 -0.42 -15.74
C THR A 332 13.32 -1.91 -15.46
N ASP A 333 12.19 -2.46 -15.91
CA ASP A 333 11.80 -3.86 -15.66
C ASP A 333 12.78 -4.85 -16.34
N TYR A 334 13.28 -4.50 -17.53
CA TYR A 334 14.25 -5.32 -18.29
C TYR A 334 15.72 -4.97 -17.99
N GLY A 335 16.00 -3.93 -17.21
CA GLY A 335 17.37 -3.49 -16.91
C GLY A 335 18.12 -2.96 -18.15
N VAL A 336 17.40 -2.36 -19.12
CA VAL A 336 17.96 -1.85 -20.38
C VAL A 336 17.76 -0.34 -20.50
N LYS A 337 18.47 0.29 -21.46
CA LYS A 337 18.32 1.71 -21.73
C LYS A 337 16.92 1.99 -22.30
N LYS A 338 16.25 3.05 -21.81
CA LYS A 338 15.03 3.57 -22.41
C LYS A 338 15.27 3.96 -23.85
N ARG A 339 14.39 3.53 -24.76
CA ARG A 339 14.42 3.96 -26.16
C ARG A 339 13.74 5.29 -26.35
N ASP A 340 14.25 6.08 -27.29
CA ASP A 340 13.59 7.31 -27.72
C ASP A 340 12.49 7.00 -28.74
N ILE A 341 11.50 7.89 -28.83
CA ILE A 341 10.39 7.78 -29.77
C ILE A 341 10.24 9.09 -30.57
N ASN A 342 10.14 8.98 -31.89
CA ASN A 342 10.01 10.14 -32.76
C ASN A 342 8.62 10.77 -32.70
N ALA A 343 8.49 12.07 -32.96
CA ALA A 343 7.22 12.79 -33.00
C ALA A 343 6.20 12.16 -33.97
N ASP A 344 6.64 11.71 -35.15
CA ASP A 344 5.76 11.03 -36.13
C ASP A 344 5.26 9.68 -35.64
N ALA A 345 6.06 8.98 -34.81
CA ALA A 345 5.63 7.74 -34.15
C ALA A 345 4.59 8.01 -33.06
N LEU A 346 4.79 9.06 -32.24
CA LEU A 346 3.81 9.51 -31.24
C LEU A 346 2.48 9.88 -31.90
N LYS A 347 2.52 10.65 -32.99
CA LYS A 347 1.32 11.00 -33.75
C LYS A 347 0.59 9.77 -34.29
N ALA A 348 1.33 8.79 -34.79
CA ALA A 348 0.74 7.54 -35.26
C ALA A 348 0.08 6.74 -34.12
N LEU A 349 0.62 6.80 -32.88
CA LEU A 349 -0.02 6.21 -31.69
C LEU A 349 -1.27 6.97 -31.28
N GLN A 350 -1.31 8.32 -31.41
CA GLN A 350 -2.50 9.13 -31.12
C GLN A 350 -3.63 8.90 -32.13
N ASP A 351 -3.28 8.66 -33.42
CA ASP A 351 -4.26 8.39 -34.47
C ASP A 351 -4.85 6.97 -34.38
N TYR A 352 -4.21 6.08 -33.63
CA TYR A 352 -4.66 4.70 -33.49
C TYR A 352 -5.94 4.60 -32.63
N ASN A 353 -6.79 3.60 -32.94
CA ASN A 353 -8.03 3.33 -32.16
C ASN A 353 -7.74 2.23 -31.11
N TRP A 354 -7.64 2.64 -29.86
CA TRP A 354 -7.28 1.80 -28.71
C TRP A 354 -8.50 1.09 -28.13
N THR A 355 -8.92 -0.03 -28.72
CA THR A 355 -10.08 -0.80 -28.22
C THR A 355 -9.83 -1.49 -26.88
N GLY A 356 -8.59 -1.87 -26.60
CA GLY A 356 -8.15 -2.42 -25.30
C GLY A 356 -7.55 -1.37 -24.35
N ASN A 357 -7.71 -0.08 -24.67
CA ASN A 357 -7.35 1.07 -23.85
C ASN A 357 -5.89 1.02 -23.34
N ILE A 358 -5.65 1.36 -22.09
CA ILE A 358 -4.31 1.40 -21.49
C ILE A 358 -3.63 0.02 -21.46
N ARG A 359 -4.40 -1.06 -21.29
CA ARG A 359 -3.82 -2.42 -21.31
C ARG A 359 -3.25 -2.79 -22.67
N GLU A 360 -3.99 -2.50 -23.74
CA GLU A 360 -3.50 -2.68 -25.12
C GLU A 360 -2.32 -1.76 -25.41
N PHE A 361 -2.44 -0.49 -25.05
CA PHE A 361 -1.41 0.51 -25.27
C PHE A 361 -0.06 0.11 -24.61
N ARG A 362 -0.09 -0.31 -23.34
CA ARG A 362 1.09 -0.80 -22.63
C ARG A 362 1.75 -1.96 -23.35
N ASN A 363 0.97 -2.96 -23.77
CA ASN A 363 1.49 -4.13 -24.50
C ASN A 363 2.13 -3.73 -25.84
N VAL A 364 1.55 -2.74 -26.53
CA VAL A 364 2.12 -2.21 -27.77
C VAL A 364 3.43 -1.46 -27.52
N ILE A 365 3.49 -0.63 -26.48
CA ILE A 365 4.74 0.08 -26.11
C ILE A 365 5.84 -0.91 -25.73
N GLU A 366 5.53 -1.94 -24.97
CA GLU A 366 6.47 -3.00 -24.61
C GLU A 366 6.98 -3.73 -25.88
N ARG A 367 6.10 -4.10 -26.79
CA ARG A 367 6.43 -4.72 -28.08
C ARG A 367 7.31 -3.79 -28.93
N LEU A 368 6.99 -2.51 -28.99
CA LEU A 368 7.80 -1.51 -29.69
C LEU A 368 9.19 -1.37 -29.06
N HIS A 369 9.26 -1.37 -27.72
CA HIS A 369 10.54 -1.33 -27.03
C HIS A 369 11.42 -2.55 -27.36
N ILE A 370 10.84 -3.75 -27.48
CA ILE A 370 11.59 -4.98 -27.75
C ILE A 370 11.99 -5.07 -29.24
N LEU A 371 11.06 -4.81 -30.16
CA LEU A 371 11.22 -5.15 -31.59
C LEU A 371 11.67 -4.00 -32.47
N SER A 372 11.64 -2.74 -32.02
CA SER A 372 12.04 -1.60 -32.83
C SER A 372 13.54 -1.27 -32.68
N GLY A 373 14.06 -0.44 -33.58
CA GLY A 373 15.33 0.25 -33.35
C GLY A 373 15.23 1.41 -32.36
N ASP A 374 16.33 2.08 -32.09
CA ASP A 374 16.39 3.32 -31.33
C ASP A 374 16.82 4.44 -32.26
N PRO A 375 15.98 5.45 -32.52
CA PRO A 375 14.65 5.69 -31.94
C PRO A 375 13.52 4.84 -32.60
N ILE A 376 12.38 4.74 -31.87
CA ILE A 376 11.14 4.14 -32.37
C ILE A 376 10.55 5.07 -33.45
N THR A 377 10.28 4.54 -34.63
CA THR A 377 9.81 5.30 -35.79
C THR A 377 8.33 5.02 -36.11
N LYS A 378 7.70 5.87 -36.92
CA LYS A 378 6.35 5.65 -37.43
C LYS A 378 6.21 4.30 -38.15
N SER A 379 7.21 3.87 -38.92
CA SER A 379 7.18 2.57 -39.59
C SER A 379 7.16 1.39 -38.59
N SER A 380 7.88 1.51 -37.47
CA SER A 380 7.83 0.53 -36.40
C SER A 380 6.45 0.47 -35.78
N VAL A 381 5.80 1.61 -35.53
CA VAL A 381 4.42 1.67 -34.98
C VAL A 381 3.46 0.98 -35.95
N ILE A 382 3.49 1.32 -37.25
CA ILE A 382 2.62 0.70 -38.27
C ILE A 382 2.83 -0.82 -38.31
N LYS A 383 4.08 -1.28 -38.21
CA LYS A 383 4.44 -2.69 -38.29
C LYS A 383 4.05 -3.48 -37.04
N PHE A 384 4.25 -2.92 -35.86
CA PHE A 384 4.16 -3.67 -34.57
C PHE A 384 2.96 -3.30 -33.69
N ALA A 385 2.24 -2.17 -33.94
CA ALA A 385 1.02 -1.85 -33.21
C ALA A 385 -0.21 -2.62 -33.73
N ARG A 386 -0.20 -3.06 -34.98
CA ARG A 386 -1.27 -3.93 -35.50
C ARG A 386 -1.12 -5.34 -34.92
N LYS A 387 -2.29 -5.93 -34.58
CA LYS A 387 -2.40 -7.35 -34.17
C LYS A 387 -2.02 -8.28 -35.32
#